data_a7d71a017780e8c3816ed7e5858ef2e1
#
_entry.id   a7d71a017780e8c3816ed7e5858ef2e1
#
_cell.length_a   1.000
_cell.length_b   1.000
_cell.length_c   1.000
_cell.angle_alpha   90.00
_cell.angle_beta   90.00
_cell.angle_gamma   90.00
#
_symmetry.space_group_name_H-M   'P 1'
#
loop_
_entity.id
_entity.type
_entity.pdbx_description
1 polymer ?
#
loop_
_entity_poly.entity_id
_entity_poly.type
_entity_poly.pdbx_seq_one_letter_code
_entity_poly.pdbx_strand_id
1 'polypeptide(L)'
;RLVSRYISFARASGIEVTKDDAEKTIDDFIGLNGIDLLRGIQDYSAITDNPLMRLFYAFYSSIESTDPSLVEYIGSLIVGRILTDLFISGQDDTIGTTKSNASVYLDTSVVFSLLGIDEIDHSKVYEDLISATQQLGMRVKIFRHTYSELVTLIQGSEEWIGNPFYDPFCATASTRFFVSNNYTRDEVAEFASSLVTRLGRYQIEIDDMDYPGFSPRGVKSEKEYYDLIVEKYRSRDPSFDEETKQRTIDKDARSLYFVDHLNAGIRAPYIQSISNIFITRNNSLASIARALVQQNTSEIPDCVNDVYWGTLIWLNNPQQLLSSTRIRVAANAYAAFLPSTQLKRKLVESAEKLAEKEEISPEEAYFLKTSSLAQQILMEMTKGDDKFFTERTTLDILTKIREDAKLQGHLEEREIAKKEIAALQSSIKTLSEKMNQSEERHQEEVTELRQALHDADERERKRDIRELEKKCSDLSDALSEQRRAKELAEKKFRHNNICITCILVLFALASILLTVKLFQFGNAQGKDYLTVLSVILNIVLFAVPISFQIVVGKPLDAHNFISKWLQKMLSKKYKKYGYDKDEEERLQNEYNEVMGTLDELKERISERIPIGV
;
A
#
# COMPACT_ATOMS: atom_id res chain seq x y z
N ARG A 1 -2.51 18.69 -42.44
CA ARG A 1 -1.09 18.31 -42.31
C ARG A 1 -0.95 16.98 -41.56
N LEU A 2 -1.52 16.81 -40.34
CA LEU A 2 -1.42 15.58 -39.56
C LEU A 2 -1.96 14.36 -40.34
N VAL A 3 -3.22 14.45 -40.83
CA VAL A 3 -3.88 13.40 -41.62
C VAL A 3 -3.04 12.99 -42.83
N SER A 4 -2.52 13.96 -43.62
CA SER A 4 -1.71 13.65 -44.79
C SER A 4 -0.40 12.97 -44.45
N ARG A 5 0.25 13.35 -43.34
CA ARG A 5 1.50 12.72 -42.85
C ARG A 5 1.24 11.30 -42.41
N TYR A 6 0.15 11.06 -41.67
CA TYR A 6 -0.24 9.72 -41.24
C TYR A 6 -0.55 8.79 -42.42
N ILE A 7 -1.34 9.24 -43.39
CA ILE A 7 -1.64 8.47 -44.61
C ILE A 7 -0.34 8.16 -45.40
N SER A 8 0.59 9.11 -45.51
CA SER A 8 1.87 8.86 -46.15
C SER A 8 2.71 7.82 -45.45
N PHE A 9 2.73 7.85 -44.12
CA PHE A 9 3.40 6.83 -43.27
C PHE A 9 2.76 5.45 -43.43
N ALA A 10 1.43 5.39 -43.39
CA ALA A 10 0.67 4.16 -43.59
C ALA A 10 0.99 3.50 -44.94
N ARG A 11 1.00 4.31 -46.00
CA ARG A 11 1.35 3.85 -47.36
C ARG A 11 2.79 3.34 -47.43
N ALA A 12 3.72 4.03 -46.80
CA ALA A 12 5.14 3.58 -46.71
C ALA A 12 5.27 2.27 -45.94
N SER A 13 4.37 1.98 -45.01
CA SER A 13 4.28 0.73 -44.28
C SER A 13 3.49 -0.38 -45.00
N GLY A 14 3.04 -0.11 -46.25
CA GLY A 14 2.28 -1.06 -47.04
C GLY A 14 0.79 -1.19 -46.67
N ILE A 15 0.26 -0.23 -45.93
CA ILE A 15 -1.13 -0.23 -45.46
C ILE A 15 -1.85 0.95 -46.14
N GLU A 16 -2.96 0.64 -46.84
CA GLU A 16 -3.84 1.67 -47.41
C GLU A 16 -4.82 2.14 -46.33
N VAL A 17 -4.77 3.43 -46.03
CA VAL A 17 -5.69 4.10 -45.09
C VAL A 17 -6.42 5.20 -45.83
N THR A 18 -7.74 5.16 -45.78
CA THR A 18 -8.57 6.24 -46.35
C THR A 18 -8.48 7.53 -45.51
N LYS A 19 -8.90 8.65 -46.07
CA LYS A 19 -8.91 9.91 -45.33
C LYS A 19 -9.85 9.83 -44.13
N ASP A 20 -11.01 9.23 -44.30
CA ASP A 20 -12.01 9.08 -43.25
C ASP A 20 -11.51 8.16 -42.11
N ASP A 21 -10.85 7.04 -42.46
CA ASP A 21 -10.22 6.17 -41.47
C ASP A 21 -9.09 6.87 -40.71
N ALA A 22 -8.29 7.69 -41.40
CA ALA A 22 -7.22 8.45 -40.79
C ALA A 22 -7.76 9.52 -39.82
N GLU A 23 -8.81 10.25 -40.22
CA GLU A 23 -9.45 11.28 -39.39
C GLU A 23 -10.10 10.60 -38.16
N LYS A 24 -10.81 9.49 -38.35
CA LYS A 24 -11.40 8.71 -37.26
C LYS A 24 -10.32 8.18 -36.29
N THR A 25 -9.25 7.59 -36.83
CA THR A 25 -8.16 7.07 -35.99
C THR A 25 -7.49 8.17 -35.18
N ILE A 26 -7.34 9.37 -35.75
CA ILE A 26 -6.79 10.52 -35.02
C ILE A 26 -7.76 10.99 -33.93
N ASP A 27 -9.05 11.06 -34.20
CA ASP A 27 -10.06 11.43 -33.20
C ASP A 27 -10.14 10.40 -32.07
N ASP A 28 -10.16 9.10 -32.41
CA ASP A 28 -10.11 7.99 -31.45
C ASP A 28 -8.82 8.06 -30.61
N PHE A 29 -7.66 8.36 -31.22
CA PHE A 29 -6.40 8.54 -30.53
C PHE A 29 -6.42 9.72 -29.55
N ILE A 30 -6.97 10.86 -29.98
CA ILE A 30 -7.13 12.05 -29.12
C ILE A 30 -8.10 11.74 -27.99
N GLY A 31 -9.20 11.04 -28.27
CA GLY A 31 -10.15 10.57 -27.27
C GLY A 31 -9.51 9.65 -26.24
N LEU A 32 -8.81 8.63 -26.70
CA LEU A 32 -8.15 7.62 -25.86
C LEU A 32 -7.07 8.23 -24.94
N ASN A 33 -6.37 9.24 -25.41
CA ASN A 33 -5.36 9.97 -24.63
C ASN A 33 -5.92 11.24 -23.96
N GLY A 34 -7.20 11.52 -24.10
CA GLY A 34 -7.94 12.65 -23.52
C GLY A 34 -9.06 12.19 -22.57
N ILE A 35 -10.30 12.16 -23.07
CA ILE A 35 -11.51 11.87 -22.26
C ILE A 35 -11.55 10.44 -21.71
N ASP A 36 -11.15 9.46 -22.50
CA ASP A 36 -11.20 8.07 -22.07
C ASP A 36 -10.22 7.84 -20.93
N LEU A 37 -9.16 8.65 -20.86
CA LEU A 37 -8.32 8.75 -19.67
C LEU A 37 -9.08 9.38 -18.49
N LEU A 38 -9.87 10.43 -18.68
CA LEU A 38 -10.69 11.04 -17.63
C LEU A 38 -11.78 10.08 -17.12
N ARG A 39 -12.25 9.18 -18.00
CA ARG A 39 -13.19 8.11 -17.67
C ARG A 39 -12.48 6.87 -17.16
N GLY A 40 -11.13 6.84 -17.23
CA GLY A 40 -10.24 5.79 -16.77
C GLY A 40 -10.36 4.48 -17.55
N ILE A 41 -10.71 4.56 -18.81
CA ILE A 41 -10.66 3.42 -19.71
C ILE A 41 -9.20 3.26 -20.16
N GLN A 42 -8.35 2.71 -19.30
CA GLN A 42 -7.04 2.19 -19.71
C GLN A 42 -7.23 0.74 -20.18
N ASP A 43 -7.89 0.58 -21.30
CA ASP A 43 -7.97 -0.70 -21.97
C ASP A 43 -6.94 -0.72 -23.10
N TYR A 44 -5.75 -1.27 -22.80
CA TYR A 44 -4.72 -1.45 -23.83
C TYR A 44 -5.19 -2.31 -25.00
N SER A 45 -6.26 -3.10 -24.83
CA SER A 45 -6.89 -3.82 -25.92
C SER A 45 -7.37 -2.87 -27.02
N ALA A 46 -7.82 -1.67 -26.66
CA ALA A 46 -8.18 -0.63 -27.63
C ALA A 46 -6.99 -0.21 -28.51
N ILE A 47 -5.76 -0.34 -28.01
CA ILE A 47 -4.52 -0.06 -28.76
C ILE A 47 -4.04 -1.35 -29.44
N THR A 48 -3.90 -2.44 -28.67
CA THR A 48 -3.27 -3.68 -29.14
C THR A 48 -4.14 -4.43 -30.14
N ASP A 49 -5.45 -4.35 -30.04
CA ASP A 49 -6.40 -5.10 -30.87
C ASP A 49 -6.92 -4.28 -32.08
N ASN A 50 -6.58 -2.97 -32.14
CA ASN A 50 -6.93 -2.11 -33.28
C ASN A 50 -5.71 -1.85 -34.18
N PRO A 51 -5.68 -2.43 -35.40
CA PRO A 51 -4.53 -2.29 -36.32
C PRO A 51 -4.23 -0.83 -36.72
N LEU A 52 -5.28 0.01 -36.94
CA LEU A 52 -5.10 1.40 -37.32
C LEU A 52 -4.59 2.24 -36.16
N MET A 53 -5.04 1.96 -34.95
CA MET A 53 -4.54 2.62 -33.74
C MET A 53 -3.07 2.28 -33.51
N ARG A 54 -2.69 1.01 -33.63
CA ARG A 54 -1.29 0.57 -33.56
C ARG A 54 -0.42 1.26 -34.59
N LEU A 55 -0.90 1.35 -35.82
CA LEU A 55 -0.20 2.05 -36.90
C LEU A 55 -0.04 3.54 -36.58
N PHE A 56 -1.03 4.18 -35.94
CA PHE A 56 -0.92 5.57 -35.55
C PHE A 56 0.09 5.79 -34.41
N TYR A 57 0.14 4.90 -33.45
CA TYR A 57 1.19 4.98 -32.42
C TYR A 57 2.60 4.75 -32.99
N ALA A 58 2.75 3.85 -33.95
CA ALA A 58 4.01 3.67 -34.67
C ALA A 58 4.38 4.95 -35.47
N PHE A 59 3.40 5.60 -36.10
CA PHE A 59 3.59 6.91 -36.73
C PHE A 59 4.02 7.96 -35.69
N TYR A 60 3.33 8.03 -34.55
CA TYR A 60 3.68 8.97 -33.46
C TYR A 60 5.14 8.77 -33.02
N SER A 61 5.55 7.55 -32.74
CA SER A 61 6.95 7.24 -32.39
C SER A 61 7.93 7.66 -33.48
N SER A 62 7.58 7.49 -34.76
CA SER A 62 8.45 7.88 -35.87
C SER A 62 8.66 9.39 -35.98
N ILE A 63 7.66 10.20 -35.61
CA ILE A 63 7.75 11.67 -35.68
C ILE A 63 8.36 12.28 -34.43
N GLU A 64 8.47 11.54 -33.34
CA GLU A 64 9.00 12.03 -32.06
C GLU A 64 10.41 12.61 -32.21
N SER A 65 11.26 11.96 -33.00
CA SER A 65 12.62 12.42 -33.31
C SER A 65 12.70 13.29 -34.57
N THR A 66 11.76 13.14 -35.53
CA THR A 66 11.86 13.74 -36.86
C THR A 66 11.06 15.02 -37.05
N ASP A 67 9.96 15.21 -36.32
CA ASP A 67 9.08 16.39 -36.37
C ASP A 67 8.52 16.77 -35.00
N PRO A 68 9.36 17.29 -34.06
CA PRO A 68 8.93 17.67 -32.70
C PRO A 68 7.77 18.64 -32.70
N SER A 69 7.65 19.52 -33.71
CA SER A 69 6.56 20.48 -33.81
C SER A 69 5.20 19.82 -34.05
N LEU A 70 5.18 18.68 -34.76
CA LEU A 70 3.97 17.89 -34.97
C LEU A 70 3.57 17.13 -33.71
N VAL A 71 4.55 16.64 -32.95
CA VAL A 71 4.34 16.01 -31.63
C VAL A 71 3.73 17.01 -30.65
N GLU A 72 4.26 18.24 -30.59
CA GLU A 72 3.71 19.31 -29.77
C GLU A 72 2.27 19.68 -30.16
N TYR A 73 2.01 19.74 -31.48
CA TYR A 73 0.66 19.99 -32.01
C TYR A 73 -0.34 18.90 -31.58
N ILE A 74 0.05 17.60 -31.67
CA ILE A 74 -0.78 16.47 -31.23
C ILE A 74 -1.03 16.58 -29.71
N GLY A 75 0.00 16.84 -28.92
CA GLY A 75 -0.15 17.07 -27.49
C GLY A 75 -1.13 18.21 -27.17
N SER A 76 -1.04 19.31 -27.91
CA SER A 76 -1.97 20.45 -27.75
C SER A 76 -3.42 20.10 -28.09
N LEU A 77 -3.65 19.23 -29.08
CA LEU A 77 -5.00 18.73 -29.39
C LEU A 77 -5.57 17.90 -28.25
N ILE A 78 -4.77 17.01 -27.66
CA ILE A 78 -5.18 16.18 -26.53
C ILE A 78 -5.50 17.07 -25.32
N VAL A 79 -4.62 18.00 -24.97
CA VAL A 79 -4.84 18.96 -23.88
C VAL A 79 -6.09 19.81 -24.14
N GLY A 80 -6.26 20.31 -25.36
CA GLY A 80 -7.45 21.07 -25.76
C GLY A 80 -8.73 20.25 -25.56
N ARG A 81 -8.71 18.96 -25.88
CA ARG A 81 -9.83 18.05 -25.66
C ARG A 81 -10.10 17.87 -24.17
N ILE A 82 -9.07 17.59 -23.36
CA ILE A 82 -9.18 17.48 -21.91
C ILE A 82 -9.80 18.74 -21.30
N LEU A 83 -9.33 19.92 -21.68
CA LEU A 83 -9.86 21.20 -21.19
C LEU A 83 -11.32 21.41 -21.59
N THR A 84 -11.66 21.12 -22.86
CA THR A 84 -13.04 21.24 -23.35
C THR A 84 -14.00 20.38 -22.53
N ASP A 85 -13.62 19.17 -22.24
CA ASP A 85 -14.46 18.23 -21.48
C ASP A 85 -14.61 18.62 -20.02
N LEU A 86 -13.58 19.22 -19.43
CA LEU A 86 -13.67 19.83 -18.09
C LEU A 86 -14.62 21.02 -18.06
N PHE A 87 -14.54 21.94 -19.04
CA PHE A 87 -15.44 23.08 -19.15
C PHE A 87 -16.90 22.63 -19.34
N ILE A 88 -17.15 21.63 -20.20
CA ILE A 88 -18.49 21.05 -20.38
C ILE A 88 -19.00 20.39 -19.09
N SER A 89 -18.13 19.84 -18.24
CA SER A 89 -18.50 19.26 -16.96
C SER A 89 -18.77 20.28 -15.85
N GLY A 90 -18.65 21.59 -16.11
CA GLY A 90 -19.09 22.68 -15.21
C GLY A 90 -18.14 23.01 -14.06
N GLN A 91 -16.82 22.82 -14.23
CA GLN A 91 -15.81 23.10 -13.19
C GLN A 91 -15.08 24.43 -13.40
N ASP A 92 -15.81 25.51 -13.67
CA ASP A 92 -15.23 26.82 -14.01
C ASP A 92 -14.47 27.55 -12.88
N ASP A 93 -14.69 27.19 -11.60
CA ASP A 93 -14.21 27.96 -10.45
C ASP A 93 -12.92 27.43 -9.78
N THR A 94 -12.22 26.46 -10.38
CA THR A 94 -11.13 25.73 -9.69
C THR A 94 -9.72 26.27 -9.94
N ILE A 95 -9.56 27.38 -10.68
CA ILE A 95 -8.23 27.91 -11.03
C ILE A 95 -7.78 28.91 -9.97
N GLY A 96 -6.94 28.44 -9.05
CA GLY A 96 -6.31 29.29 -8.03
C GLY A 96 -4.98 28.73 -7.57
N THR A 97 -3.98 29.61 -7.46
CA THR A 97 -2.59 29.27 -7.07
C THR A 97 -2.37 29.06 -5.55
N THR A 98 -3.42 28.82 -4.78
CA THR A 98 -3.34 28.74 -3.32
C THR A 98 -2.88 27.35 -2.88
N LYS A 99 -1.86 27.30 -2.01
CA LYS A 99 -1.40 26.05 -1.40
C LYS A 99 -2.50 25.41 -0.57
N SER A 100 -2.62 24.09 -0.64
CA SER A 100 -3.54 23.28 0.17
C SER A 100 -2.76 22.41 1.14
N ASN A 101 -3.29 22.21 2.36
CA ASN A 101 -2.73 21.27 3.35
C ASN A 101 -3.43 19.89 3.30
N ALA A 102 -4.05 19.55 2.18
CA ALA A 102 -4.77 18.31 2.02
C ALA A 102 -3.87 17.07 2.19
N SER A 103 -4.47 15.98 2.64
CA SER A 103 -3.87 14.65 2.56
C SER A 103 -4.44 13.91 1.35
N VAL A 104 -3.55 13.42 0.50
CA VAL A 104 -3.87 12.70 -0.72
C VAL A 104 -3.49 11.24 -0.52
N TYR A 105 -4.48 10.37 -0.46
CA TYR A 105 -4.28 8.94 -0.24
C TYR A 105 -4.25 8.20 -1.57
N LEU A 106 -3.24 7.37 -1.77
CA LEU A 106 -3.06 6.61 -3.00
C LEU A 106 -3.54 5.17 -2.85
N ASP A 107 -4.21 4.69 -3.87
CA ASP A 107 -4.58 3.29 -4.03
C ASP A 107 -3.37 2.43 -4.42
N THR A 108 -3.43 1.12 -4.15
CA THR A 108 -2.45 0.10 -4.53
C THR A 108 -2.06 0.20 -6.01
N SER A 109 -3.04 0.37 -6.89
CA SER A 109 -2.84 0.48 -8.34
C SER A 109 -2.02 1.71 -8.75
N VAL A 110 -2.22 2.84 -8.08
CA VAL A 110 -1.47 4.07 -8.32
C VAL A 110 -0.03 3.92 -7.84
N VAL A 111 0.16 3.30 -6.67
CA VAL A 111 1.50 3.05 -6.12
C VAL A 111 2.28 2.07 -6.99
N PHE A 112 1.65 1.03 -7.52
CA PHE A 112 2.31 0.12 -8.44
C PHE A 112 2.80 0.83 -9.69
N SER A 113 1.98 1.69 -10.29
CA SER A 113 2.39 2.49 -11.46
C SER A 113 3.54 3.44 -11.14
N LEU A 114 3.51 4.08 -9.97
CA LEU A 114 4.61 4.93 -9.49
C LEU A 114 5.92 4.14 -9.31
N LEU A 115 5.83 2.90 -8.84
CA LEU A 115 7.00 2.02 -8.65
C LEU A 115 7.43 1.32 -9.94
N GLY A 116 6.76 1.57 -11.07
CA GLY A 116 7.02 0.93 -12.34
C GLY A 116 6.58 -0.54 -12.41
N ILE A 117 5.68 -0.98 -11.50
CA ILE A 117 5.14 -2.35 -11.47
C ILE A 117 3.89 -2.41 -12.36
N ASP A 118 4.08 -2.17 -13.64
CA ASP A 118 3.04 -2.23 -14.66
C ASP A 118 3.58 -2.96 -15.90
N GLU A 119 2.71 -3.45 -16.79
CA GLU A 119 3.12 -4.00 -18.09
C GLU A 119 3.80 -2.94 -18.98
N ILE A 120 3.40 -1.68 -18.80
CA ILE A 120 3.99 -0.52 -19.47
C ILE A 120 4.45 0.44 -18.39
N ASP A 121 5.70 0.85 -18.47
CA ASP A 121 6.29 1.77 -17.48
C ASP A 121 5.70 3.17 -17.62
N HIS A 122 4.85 3.53 -16.67
CA HIS A 122 4.29 4.87 -16.51
C HIS A 122 4.88 5.60 -15.30
N SER A 123 5.92 5.06 -14.67
CA SER A 123 6.48 5.58 -13.42
C SER A 123 6.75 7.08 -13.48
N LYS A 124 7.31 7.56 -14.59
CA LYS A 124 7.61 8.98 -14.78
C LYS A 124 6.36 9.87 -14.75
N VAL A 125 5.24 9.42 -15.31
CA VAL A 125 3.97 10.18 -15.25
C VAL A 125 3.48 10.30 -13.82
N TYR A 126 3.60 9.21 -13.04
CA TYR A 126 3.16 9.23 -11.64
C TYR A 126 4.15 9.96 -10.74
N GLU A 127 5.46 9.91 -11.00
CA GLU A 127 6.45 10.78 -10.35
C GLU A 127 6.10 12.25 -10.51
N ASP A 128 5.80 12.68 -11.74
CA ASP A 128 5.41 14.06 -12.04
C ASP A 128 4.10 14.42 -11.35
N LEU A 129 3.11 13.51 -11.33
CA LEU A 129 1.83 13.71 -10.64
C LEU A 129 2.01 13.90 -9.13
N ILE A 130 2.81 13.03 -8.49
CA ILE A 130 3.10 13.10 -7.05
C ILE A 130 3.86 14.39 -6.74
N SER A 131 4.90 14.69 -7.52
CA SER A 131 5.68 15.92 -7.36
C SER A 131 4.80 17.17 -7.47
N ALA A 132 3.94 17.25 -8.50
CA ALA A 132 3.02 18.36 -8.68
C ALA A 132 2.00 18.49 -7.53
N THR A 133 1.51 17.36 -7.01
CA THR A 133 0.63 17.32 -5.84
C THR A 133 1.33 17.89 -4.60
N GLN A 134 2.58 17.50 -4.37
CA GLN A 134 3.38 17.98 -3.23
C GLN A 134 3.77 19.45 -3.36
N GLN A 135 4.05 19.94 -4.58
CA GLN A 135 4.33 21.36 -4.84
C GLN A 135 3.15 22.27 -4.47
N LEU A 136 1.92 21.76 -4.54
CA LEU A 136 0.73 22.46 -4.04
C LEU A 136 0.60 22.44 -2.52
N GLY A 137 1.57 21.86 -1.80
CA GLY A 137 1.61 21.78 -0.34
C GLY A 137 0.82 20.60 0.25
N MET A 138 0.33 19.69 -0.60
CA MET A 138 -0.42 18.52 -0.15
C MET A 138 0.51 17.41 0.31
N ARG A 139 0.09 16.64 1.32
CA ARG A 139 0.81 15.47 1.82
C ARG A 139 0.29 14.22 1.12
N VAL A 140 1.20 13.43 0.58
CA VAL A 140 0.85 12.18 -0.10
C VAL A 140 1.01 11.02 0.86
N LYS A 141 -0.01 10.21 0.97
CA LYS A 141 -0.12 9.13 1.95
C LYS A 141 -0.67 7.85 1.33
N ILE A 142 -0.49 6.74 2.02
CA ILE A 142 -1.23 5.50 1.82
C ILE A 142 -1.79 5.02 3.17
N PHE A 143 -2.94 4.37 3.15
CA PHE A 143 -3.45 3.71 4.34
C PHE A 143 -2.61 2.48 4.70
N ARG A 144 -2.61 2.10 5.98
CA ARG A 144 -1.92 0.89 6.45
C ARG A 144 -2.40 -0.38 5.71
N HIS A 145 -3.70 -0.50 5.43
CA HIS A 145 -4.22 -1.66 4.69
C HIS A 145 -3.75 -1.67 3.22
N THR A 146 -3.59 -0.51 2.58
CA THR A 146 -3.00 -0.39 1.25
C THR A 146 -1.53 -0.85 1.27
N TYR A 147 -0.75 -0.42 2.26
CA TYR A 147 0.63 -0.89 2.43
C TYR A 147 0.69 -2.42 2.60
N SER A 148 -0.17 -2.99 3.46
CA SER A 148 -0.23 -4.43 3.67
C SER A 148 -0.61 -5.19 2.40
N GLU A 149 -1.48 -4.61 1.57
CA GLU A 149 -1.84 -5.17 0.28
C GLU A 149 -0.68 -5.18 -0.70
N LEU A 150 0.03 -4.05 -0.83
CA LEU A 150 1.24 -3.96 -1.67
C LEU A 150 2.24 -5.05 -1.30
N VAL A 151 2.56 -5.19 -0.01
CA VAL A 151 3.47 -6.25 0.47
C VAL A 151 2.95 -7.64 0.10
N THR A 152 1.66 -7.91 0.35
CA THR A 152 1.05 -9.22 0.06
C THR A 152 1.09 -9.56 -1.42
N LEU A 153 0.78 -8.59 -2.30
CA LEU A 153 0.76 -8.80 -3.75
C LEU A 153 2.17 -9.00 -4.32
N ILE A 154 3.17 -8.28 -3.77
CA ILE A 154 4.56 -8.45 -4.18
C ILE A 154 5.08 -9.82 -3.73
N GLN A 155 4.92 -10.15 -2.44
CA GLN A 155 5.35 -11.45 -1.90
C GLN A 155 4.65 -12.63 -2.58
N GLY A 156 3.35 -12.52 -2.86
CA GLY A 156 2.60 -13.53 -3.60
C GLY A 156 3.13 -13.82 -5.00
N SER A 157 3.95 -12.91 -5.55
CA SER A 157 4.60 -13.11 -6.85
C SER A 157 5.77 -14.11 -6.78
N GLU A 158 6.37 -14.32 -5.61
CA GLU A 158 7.53 -15.21 -5.43
C GLU A 158 7.23 -16.67 -5.83
N GLU A 159 6.01 -17.14 -5.56
CA GLU A 159 5.59 -18.52 -5.84
C GLU A 159 5.53 -18.82 -7.35
N TRP A 160 5.33 -17.77 -8.14
CA TRP A 160 5.18 -17.89 -9.59
C TRP A 160 6.48 -17.75 -10.36
N ILE A 161 7.56 -17.29 -9.72
CA ILE A 161 8.88 -17.19 -10.34
C ILE A 161 9.43 -18.59 -10.64
N GLY A 162 9.59 -18.88 -11.93
CA GLY A 162 10.07 -20.18 -12.41
C GLY A 162 9.04 -21.32 -12.25
N ASN A 163 7.78 -21.00 -11.98
CA ASN A 163 6.74 -22.03 -11.85
C ASN A 163 6.18 -22.43 -13.23
N PRO A 164 6.28 -23.68 -13.66
CA PRO A 164 5.79 -24.14 -14.96
C PRO A 164 4.27 -23.95 -15.15
N PHE A 165 3.50 -23.91 -14.04
CA PHE A 165 2.05 -23.71 -14.04
C PHE A 165 1.65 -22.24 -14.08
N TYR A 166 2.61 -21.33 -14.25
CA TYR A 166 2.31 -19.90 -14.38
C TYR A 166 1.39 -19.63 -15.57
N ASP A 167 0.25 -18.96 -15.31
CA ASP A 167 -0.67 -18.46 -16.31
C ASP A 167 -0.71 -16.92 -16.26
N PRO A 168 -0.24 -16.21 -17.30
CA PRO A 168 -0.24 -14.76 -17.35
C PRO A 168 -1.65 -14.14 -17.31
N PHE A 169 -2.70 -14.87 -17.68
CA PHE A 169 -4.07 -14.37 -17.70
C PHE A 169 -4.75 -14.44 -16.33
N CYS A 170 -4.31 -15.39 -15.49
CA CYS A 170 -4.79 -15.53 -14.12
C CYS A 170 -3.91 -14.76 -13.10
N ALA A 171 -2.69 -14.40 -13.47
CA ALA A 171 -1.73 -13.73 -12.60
C ALA A 171 -2.10 -12.28 -12.29
N THR A 172 -1.71 -11.79 -11.11
CA THR A 172 -1.82 -10.36 -10.75
C THR A 172 -0.89 -9.50 -11.59
N ALA A 173 -1.13 -8.18 -11.65
CA ALA A 173 -0.25 -7.25 -12.36
C ALA A 173 1.19 -7.29 -11.82
N SER A 174 1.37 -7.34 -10.48
CA SER A 174 2.69 -7.48 -9.86
C SER A 174 3.37 -8.79 -10.26
N THR A 175 2.65 -9.91 -10.25
CA THR A 175 3.20 -11.20 -10.66
C THR A 175 3.64 -11.17 -12.11
N ARG A 176 2.80 -10.64 -13.02
CA ARG A 176 3.19 -10.48 -14.43
C ARG A 176 4.44 -9.63 -14.58
N PHE A 177 4.52 -8.52 -13.86
CA PHE A 177 5.68 -7.64 -13.90
C PHE A 177 6.96 -8.37 -13.48
N PHE A 178 6.98 -9.00 -12.31
CA PHE A 178 8.20 -9.65 -11.79
C PHE A 178 8.62 -10.83 -12.65
N VAL A 179 7.66 -11.64 -13.11
CA VAL A 179 7.93 -12.78 -13.99
C VAL A 179 8.45 -12.32 -15.35
N SER A 180 7.80 -11.36 -16.01
CA SER A 180 8.19 -10.88 -17.34
C SER A 180 9.55 -10.15 -17.36
N ASN A 181 9.93 -9.55 -16.23
CA ASN A 181 11.22 -8.88 -16.07
C ASN A 181 12.31 -9.78 -15.48
N ASN A 182 12.06 -11.10 -15.42
CA ASN A 182 13.02 -12.11 -14.97
C ASN A 182 13.60 -11.87 -13.57
N TYR A 183 12.79 -11.36 -12.65
CA TYR A 183 13.18 -11.25 -11.25
C TYR A 183 13.36 -12.65 -10.64
N THR A 184 14.35 -12.78 -9.77
CA THR A 184 14.52 -13.95 -8.91
C THR A 184 13.61 -13.82 -7.68
N ARG A 185 13.37 -14.92 -6.98
CA ARG A 185 12.59 -14.92 -5.71
C ARG A 185 13.21 -14.00 -4.66
N ASP A 186 14.55 -14.04 -4.54
CA ASP A 186 15.28 -13.20 -3.59
C ASP A 186 15.14 -11.71 -3.93
N GLU A 187 15.19 -11.33 -5.22
CA GLU A 187 14.98 -9.97 -5.66
C GLU A 187 13.55 -9.48 -5.39
N VAL A 188 12.54 -10.35 -5.51
CA VAL A 188 11.15 -10.01 -5.15
C VAL A 188 11.01 -9.81 -3.64
N ALA A 189 11.62 -10.69 -2.83
CA ALA A 189 11.64 -10.58 -1.38
C ALA A 189 12.37 -9.29 -0.93
N GLU A 190 13.50 -8.96 -1.56
CA GLU A 190 14.21 -7.69 -1.34
C GLU A 190 13.34 -6.49 -1.73
N PHE A 191 12.64 -6.58 -2.86
CA PHE A 191 11.73 -5.52 -3.29
C PHE A 191 10.65 -5.26 -2.24
N ALA A 192 10.00 -6.33 -1.75
CA ALA A 192 8.97 -6.24 -0.72
C ALA A 192 9.52 -5.63 0.59
N SER A 193 10.69 -6.08 1.04
CA SER A 193 11.33 -5.59 2.28
C SER A 193 11.77 -4.13 2.17
N SER A 194 12.16 -3.67 0.98
CA SER A 194 12.58 -2.29 0.71
C SER A 194 11.44 -1.32 0.41
N LEU A 195 10.18 -1.78 0.45
CA LEU A 195 9.02 -0.99 0.02
C LEU A 195 8.88 0.34 0.77
N VAL A 196 9.08 0.34 2.09
CA VAL A 196 9.04 1.57 2.91
C VAL A 196 10.08 2.58 2.43
N THR A 197 11.30 2.11 2.16
CA THR A 197 12.39 2.97 1.65
C THR A 197 12.07 3.51 0.26
N ARG A 198 11.45 2.69 -0.61
CA ARG A 198 11.03 3.11 -1.95
C ARG A 198 9.94 4.17 -1.90
N LEU A 199 8.93 3.99 -1.05
CA LEU A 199 7.88 5.00 -0.80
C LEU A 199 8.47 6.29 -0.22
N GLY A 200 9.43 6.17 0.68
CA GLY A 200 10.14 7.29 1.28
C GLY A 200 10.87 8.19 0.26
N ARG A 201 11.34 7.63 -0.87
CA ARG A 201 11.95 8.43 -1.96
C ARG A 201 10.96 9.43 -2.57
N TYR A 202 9.69 9.09 -2.58
CA TYR A 202 8.60 9.93 -3.06
C TYR A 202 7.91 10.71 -1.94
N GLN A 203 8.46 10.68 -0.72
CA GLN A 203 7.89 11.32 0.47
C GLN A 203 6.43 10.89 0.73
N ILE A 204 6.14 9.61 0.48
CA ILE A 204 4.84 9.01 0.75
C ILE A 204 4.84 8.47 2.17
N GLU A 205 3.90 8.95 2.98
CA GLU A 205 3.71 8.54 4.37
C GLU A 205 2.73 7.36 4.46
N ILE A 206 3.00 6.43 5.38
CA ILE A 206 2.04 5.38 5.72
C ILE A 206 1.20 5.91 6.89
N ASP A 207 -0.10 6.05 6.67
CA ASP A 207 -1.04 6.50 7.68
C ASP A 207 -1.54 5.29 8.48
N ASP A 208 -1.13 5.25 9.75
CA ASP A 208 -1.51 4.22 10.73
C ASP A 208 -2.84 4.55 11.43
N MET A 209 -3.77 5.15 10.69
CA MET A 209 -5.08 5.48 11.21
C MET A 209 -5.75 4.25 11.82
N ASP A 210 -6.13 4.37 13.09
CA ASP A 210 -6.95 3.37 13.77
C ASP A 210 -8.34 3.29 13.13
N TYR A 211 -8.92 2.09 13.14
CA TYR A 211 -10.27 1.89 12.64
C TYR A 211 -11.26 2.77 13.44
N PRO A 212 -12.05 3.63 12.78
CA PRO A 212 -12.96 4.53 13.49
C PRO A 212 -14.00 3.74 14.29
N GLY A 213 -14.08 4.03 15.58
CA GLY A 213 -15.03 3.34 16.49
C GLY A 213 -16.49 3.70 16.26
N PHE A 214 -16.76 4.80 15.52
CA PHE A 214 -18.11 5.23 15.13
C PHE A 214 -18.02 6.07 13.85
N SER A 215 -19.08 6.05 13.03
CA SER A 215 -19.18 6.91 11.86
C SER A 215 -19.83 8.25 12.22
N PRO A 216 -19.28 9.38 11.78
CA PRO A 216 -19.96 10.67 11.90
C PRO A 216 -21.32 10.64 11.21
N ARG A 217 -22.21 11.53 11.62
CA ARG A 217 -23.55 11.63 10.99
C ARG A 217 -23.39 12.03 9.52
N GLY A 218 -23.93 11.22 8.62
CA GLY A 218 -23.87 11.45 7.17
C GLY A 218 -22.77 10.67 6.47
N VAL A 219 -21.84 10.04 7.20
CA VAL A 219 -20.82 9.13 6.65
C VAL A 219 -21.42 7.73 6.51
N LYS A 220 -21.21 7.10 5.35
CA LYS A 220 -21.64 5.72 5.12
C LYS A 220 -20.76 4.75 5.88
N SER A 221 -21.32 3.62 6.31
CA SER A 221 -20.54 2.53 6.89
C SER A 221 -19.69 1.82 5.84
N GLU A 222 -18.63 1.13 6.27
CA GLU A 222 -17.80 0.28 5.38
C GLU A 222 -18.66 -0.75 4.63
N LYS A 223 -19.67 -1.31 5.31
CA LYS A 223 -20.61 -2.26 4.71
C LYS A 223 -21.44 -1.63 3.58
N GLU A 224 -21.94 -0.42 3.77
CA GLU A 224 -22.69 0.27 2.71
C GLU A 224 -21.81 0.54 1.48
N TYR A 225 -20.53 0.88 1.68
CA TYR A 225 -19.57 1.00 0.57
C TYR A 225 -19.32 -0.34 -0.11
N TYR A 226 -19.17 -1.42 0.66
CA TYR A 226 -19.04 -2.77 0.13
C TYR A 226 -20.22 -3.13 -0.79
N ASP A 227 -21.45 -2.93 -0.29
CA ASP A 227 -22.67 -3.24 -1.04
C ASP A 227 -22.76 -2.41 -2.35
N LEU A 228 -22.38 -1.13 -2.33
CA LEU A 228 -22.32 -0.28 -3.52
C LEU A 228 -21.29 -0.76 -4.56
N ILE A 229 -20.14 -1.24 -4.11
CA ILE A 229 -19.10 -1.78 -4.99
C ILE A 229 -19.58 -3.07 -5.65
N VAL A 230 -20.16 -3.98 -4.87
CA VAL A 230 -20.73 -5.24 -5.38
C VAL A 230 -21.82 -4.97 -6.41
N GLU A 231 -22.76 -4.06 -6.11
CA GLU A 231 -23.82 -3.67 -7.04
C GLU A 231 -23.23 -3.11 -8.36
N LYS A 232 -22.21 -2.26 -8.24
CA LYS A 232 -21.54 -1.67 -9.41
C LYS A 232 -20.86 -2.72 -10.28
N TYR A 233 -20.17 -3.69 -9.67
CA TYR A 233 -19.51 -4.76 -10.41
C TYR A 233 -20.52 -5.70 -11.08
N ARG A 234 -21.56 -6.10 -10.36
CA ARG A 234 -22.66 -6.92 -10.94
C ARG A 234 -23.37 -6.23 -12.10
N SER A 235 -23.53 -4.91 -12.05
CA SER A 235 -24.15 -4.15 -13.13
C SER A 235 -23.30 -4.12 -14.41
N ARG A 236 -21.98 -4.29 -14.29
CA ARG A 236 -21.04 -4.30 -15.43
C ARG A 236 -20.78 -5.68 -15.98
N ASP A 237 -20.69 -6.66 -15.09
CA ASP A 237 -20.39 -8.04 -15.43
C ASP A 237 -21.39 -8.99 -14.73
N PRO A 238 -22.36 -9.54 -15.48
CA PRO A 238 -23.30 -10.52 -14.93
C PRO A 238 -22.64 -11.81 -14.41
N SER A 239 -21.42 -12.12 -14.84
CA SER A 239 -20.63 -13.27 -14.40
C SER A 239 -19.75 -12.97 -13.18
N PHE A 240 -19.87 -11.77 -12.60
CA PHE A 240 -19.09 -11.32 -11.47
C PHE A 240 -19.24 -12.26 -10.26
N ASP A 241 -18.11 -12.82 -9.83
CA ASP A 241 -18.01 -13.68 -8.65
C ASP A 241 -17.51 -12.86 -7.44
N GLU A 242 -18.42 -12.65 -6.49
CA GLU A 242 -18.15 -11.88 -5.28
C GLU A 242 -17.15 -12.58 -4.36
N GLU A 243 -17.22 -13.91 -4.22
CA GLU A 243 -16.34 -14.66 -3.30
C GLU A 243 -14.87 -14.51 -3.71
N THR A 244 -14.59 -14.65 -5.02
CA THR A 244 -13.24 -14.46 -5.56
C THR A 244 -12.72 -13.03 -5.36
N LYS A 245 -13.58 -12.02 -5.38
CA LYS A 245 -13.21 -10.60 -5.29
C LYS A 245 -13.39 -10.00 -3.90
N GLN A 246 -13.91 -10.75 -2.94
CA GLN A 246 -14.26 -10.26 -1.61
C GLN A 246 -13.13 -9.46 -0.95
N ARG A 247 -11.92 -10.01 -0.90
CA ARG A 247 -10.76 -9.34 -0.26
C ARG A 247 -10.41 -7.98 -0.90
N THR A 248 -10.56 -7.87 -2.21
CA THR A 248 -10.31 -6.61 -2.92
C THR A 248 -11.41 -5.61 -2.58
N ILE A 249 -12.68 -6.05 -2.62
CA ILE A 249 -13.83 -5.21 -2.33
C ILE A 249 -13.80 -4.71 -0.88
N ASP A 250 -13.43 -5.57 0.08
CA ASP A 250 -13.27 -5.17 1.49
C ASP A 250 -12.28 -4.01 1.65
N LYS A 251 -11.14 -4.07 0.95
CA LYS A 251 -10.12 -3.03 1.00
C LYS A 251 -10.57 -1.74 0.32
N ASP A 252 -11.19 -1.88 -0.84
CA ASP A 252 -11.76 -0.77 -1.59
C ASP A 252 -12.83 -0.05 -0.77
N ALA A 253 -13.75 -0.81 -0.14
CA ALA A 253 -14.79 -0.27 0.74
C ALA A 253 -14.19 0.45 1.96
N ARG A 254 -13.16 -0.14 2.56
CA ARG A 254 -12.43 0.46 3.67
C ARG A 254 -11.76 1.76 3.28
N SER A 255 -11.14 1.83 2.12
CA SER A 255 -10.50 3.07 1.63
C SER A 255 -11.51 4.20 1.44
N LEU A 256 -12.67 3.90 0.83
CA LEU A 256 -13.76 4.87 0.67
C LEU A 256 -14.33 5.30 2.03
N TYR A 257 -14.54 4.35 2.93
CA TYR A 257 -15.02 4.63 4.28
C TYR A 257 -14.06 5.53 5.06
N PHE A 258 -12.76 5.25 5.01
CA PHE A 258 -11.76 6.02 5.74
C PHE A 258 -11.68 7.46 5.25
N VAL A 259 -11.66 7.69 3.95
CA VAL A 259 -11.59 9.05 3.41
C VAL A 259 -12.87 9.84 3.69
N ASP A 260 -14.06 9.22 3.54
CA ASP A 260 -15.34 9.85 3.89
C ASP A 260 -15.42 10.17 5.39
N HIS A 261 -14.91 9.27 6.25
CA HIS A 261 -14.81 9.49 7.69
C HIS A 261 -13.87 10.65 8.04
N LEU A 262 -12.68 10.71 7.43
CA LEU A 262 -11.72 11.80 7.63
C LEU A 262 -12.27 13.15 7.18
N ASN A 263 -13.15 13.17 6.20
CA ASN A 263 -13.87 14.36 5.75
C ASN A 263 -15.16 14.63 6.53
N ALA A 264 -15.53 13.76 7.46
CA ALA A 264 -16.78 13.83 8.22
C ALA A 264 -18.03 13.99 7.32
N GLY A 265 -18.00 13.39 6.12
CA GLY A 265 -19.07 13.48 5.13
C GLY A 265 -19.15 14.83 4.40
N ILE A 266 -18.19 15.73 4.62
CA ILE A 266 -18.15 17.06 3.99
C ILE A 266 -17.28 17.01 2.73
N ARG A 267 -17.85 17.38 1.58
CA ARG A 267 -17.16 17.43 0.31
C ARG A 267 -16.70 18.84 -0.02
N ALA A 268 -15.56 18.90 -0.68
CA ALA A 268 -14.91 20.15 -1.05
C ALA A 268 -15.50 20.72 -2.34
N PRO A 269 -15.91 21.98 -2.37
CA PRO A 269 -16.34 22.63 -3.61
C PRO A 269 -15.16 23.00 -4.53
N TYR A 270 -13.94 23.13 -3.99
CA TYR A 270 -12.74 23.53 -4.72
C TYR A 270 -11.53 22.70 -4.28
N ILE A 271 -10.51 22.60 -5.14
CA ILE A 271 -9.27 21.87 -4.84
C ILE A 271 -8.56 22.38 -3.56
N GLN A 272 -8.62 23.68 -3.31
CA GLN A 272 -7.98 24.30 -2.14
C GLN A 272 -8.70 23.99 -0.82
N SER A 273 -9.97 23.61 -0.88
CA SER A 273 -10.78 23.25 0.29
C SER A 273 -10.80 21.75 0.57
N ILE A 274 -10.12 20.96 -0.25
CA ILE A 274 -9.95 19.52 0.01
C ILE A 274 -9.17 19.34 1.32
N SER A 275 -9.71 18.52 2.23
CA SER A 275 -9.01 18.08 3.42
C SER A 275 -8.34 16.72 3.18
N ASN A 276 -9.09 15.76 2.66
CA ASN A 276 -8.59 14.43 2.33
C ASN A 276 -9.21 13.97 1.02
N ILE A 277 -8.45 13.26 0.19
CA ILE A 277 -8.92 12.70 -1.07
C ILE A 277 -8.22 11.37 -1.35
N PHE A 278 -8.95 10.41 -1.92
CA PHE A 278 -8.43 9.12 -2.33
C PHE A 278 -8.28 9.05 -3.85
N ILE A 279 -7.13 8.63 -4.33
CA ILE A 279 -6.81 8.54 -5.75
C ILE A 279 -6.64 7.08 -6.13
N THR A 280 -7.40 6.63 -7.12
CA THR A 280 -7.40 5.25 -7.61
C THR A 280 -7.34 5.21 -9.13
N ARG A 281 -6.89 4.08 -9.67
CA ARG A 281 -7.07 3.74 -11.10
C ARG A 281 -8.38 2.96 -11.33
N ASN A 282 -9.08 2.57 -10.26
CA ASN A 282 -10.34 1.86 -10.33
C ASN A 282 -11.51 2.83 -10.59
N ASN A 283 -11.94 2.90 -11.83
CA ASN A 283 -13.05 3.78 -12.23
C ASN A 283 -14.39 3.43 -11.60
N SER A 284 -14.58 2.19 -11.19
CA SER A 284 -15.78 1.80 -10.47
C SER A 284 -15.86 2.52 -9.14
N LEU A 285 -14.75 2.56 -8.39
CA LEU A 285 -14.67 3.31 -7.13
C LEU A 285 -14.88 4.81 -7.33
N ALA A 286 -14.17 5.41 -8.25
CA ALA A 286 -14.33 6.84 -8.57
C ALA A 286 -15.78 7.16 -9.00
N SER A 287 -16.42 6.28 -9.77
CA SER A 287 -17.82 6.47 -10.19
C SER A 287 -18.83 6.34 -9.05
N ILE A 288 -18.56 5.46 -8.08
CA ILE A 288 -19.38 5.34 -6.86
C ILE A 288 -19.28 6.62 -6.03
N ALA A 289 -18.05 7.08 -5.76
CA ALA A 289 -17.85 8.32 -5.02
C ALA A 289 -18.51 9.52 -5.72
N ARG A 290 -18.43 9.61 -7.04
CA ARG A 290 -19.10 10.65 -7.82
C ARG A 290 -20.62 10.56 -7.75
N ALA A 291 -21.19 9.36 -7.72
CA ALA A 291 -22.64 9.19 -7.60
C ALA A 291 -23.18 9.63 -6.22
N LEU A 292 -22.33 9.75 -5.22
CA LEU A 292 -22.67 10.23 -3.87
C LEU A 292 -22.64 11.78 -3.77
N VAL A 293 -22.07 12.45 -4.75
CA VAL A 293 -22.12 13.93 -4.87
C VAL A 293 -23.50 14.34 -5.33
N GLN A 294 -24.07 15.36 -4.72
CA GLN A 294 -25.41 15.86 -5.09
C GLN A 294 -25.44 16.28 -6.56
N GLN A 295 -26.51 15.93 -7.27
CA GLN A 295 -26.72 16.38 -8.64
C GLN A 295 -26.81 17.92 -8.65
N ASN A 296 -26.02 18.57 -9.52
CA ASN A 296 -25.89 20.03 -9.68
C ASN A 296 -24.97 20.74 -8.69
N THR A 297 -24.11 20.04 -7.93
CA THR A 297 -23.02 20.67 -7.19
C THR A 297 -21.70 20.49 -7.93
N SER A 298 -20.83 21.51 -7.84
CA SER A 298 -19.44 21.45 -8.32
C SER A 298 -18.50 20.77 -7.34
N GLU A 299 -19.03 20.04 -6.36
CA GLU A 299 -18.25 19.38 -5.32
C GLU A 299 -17.33 18.28 -5.88
N ILE A 300 -16.11 18.23 -5.36
CA ILE A 300 -15.12 17.21 -5.70
C ILE A 300 -15.44 15.96 -4.88
N PRO A 301 -15.58 14.78 -5.52
CA PRO A 301 -15.77 13.52 -4.81
C PRO A 301 -14.59 13.19 -3.90
N ASP A 302 -14.84 12.49 -2.78
CA ASP A 302 -13.79 12.04 -1.86
C ASP A 302 -12.84 11.00 -2.49
N CYS A 303 -13.28 10.32 -3.55
CA CYS A 303 -12.46 9.42 -4.35
C CYS A 303 -12.57 9.80 -5.83
N VAL A 304 -11.41 9.94 -6.46
CA VAL A 304 -11.29 10.30 -7.87
C VAL A 304 -10.31 9.38 -8.58
N ASN A 305 -10.42 9.30 -9.90
CA ASN A 305 -9.38 8.61 -10.63
C ASN A 305 -8.12 9.49 -10.79
N ASP A 306 -7.00 8.83 -11.02
CA ASP A 306 -5.68 9.43 -11.17
C ASP A 306 -5.61 10.48 -12.28
N VAL A 307 -6.34 10.25 -13.37
CA VAL A 307 -6.36 11.17 -14.52
C VAL A 307 -7.14 12.43 -14.21
N TYR A 308 -8.30 12.28 -13.57
CA TYR A 308 -9.08 13.44 -13.12
C TYR A 308 -8.27 14.27 -12.12
N TRP A 309 -7.60 13.59 -11.17
CA TRP A 309 -6.71 14.25 -10.23
C TRP A 309 -5.57 14.97 -10.92
N GLY A 310 -4.87 14.28 -11.84
CA GLY A 310 -3.81 14.86 -12.64
C GLY A 310 -4.29 16.10 -13.39
N THR A 311 -5.47 16.03 -13.96
CA THR A 311 -6.05 17.16 -14.69
C THR A 311 -6.31 18.36 -13.78
N LEU A 312 -6.88 18.14 -12.59
CA LEU A 312 -7.10 19.20 -11.58
C LEU A 312 -5.79 19.85 -11.13
N ILE A 313 -4.75 19.04 -10.89
CA ILE A 313 -3.43 19.52 -10.47
C ILE A 313 -2.76 20.29 -11.61
N TRP A 314 -2.77 19.77 -12.83
CA TRP A 314 -2.09 20.35 -13.97
C TRP A 314 -2.82 21.55 -14.57
N LEU A 315 -4.11 21.73 -14.32
CA LEU A 315 -4.80 22.98 -14.65
C LEU A 315 -4.15 24.18 -13.99
N ASN A 316 -3.52 23.98 -12.83
CA ASN A 316 -2.74 25.01 -12.15
C ASN A 316 -1.36 25.23 -12.81
N ASN A 317 -0.91 24.29 -13.69
CA ASN A 317 0.33 24.39 -14.44
C ASN A 317 0.17 23.81 -15.86
N PRO A 318 -0.34 24.57 -16.83
CA PRO A 318 -0.63 24.07 -18.18
C PRO A 318 0.58 23.51 -18.94
N GLN A 319 1.79 23.98 -18.65
CA GLN A 319 3.00 23.47 -19.30
C GLN A 319 3.34 22.05 -18.81
N GLN A 320 3.16 21.77 -17.54
CA GLN A 320 3.31 20.40 -17.00
C GLN A 320 2.25 19.46 -17.57
N LEU A 321 1.01 19.91 -17.75
CA LEU A 321 -0.03 19.11 -18.39
C LEU A 321 0.39 18.66 -19.80
N LEU A 322 0.96 19.56 -20.59
CA LEU A 322 1.43 19.22 -21.95
C LEU A 322 2.58 18.21 -21.91
N SER A 323 3.58 18.40 -21.03
CA SER A 323 4.71 17.48 -20.90
C SER A 323 4.27 16.08 -20.42
N SER A 324 3.44 15.99 -19.41
CA SER A 324 2.91 14.73 -18.88
C SER A 324 2.04 14.00 -19.89
N THR A 325 1.24 14.74 -20.69
CA THR A 325 0.47 14.15 -21.79
C THR A 325 1.40 13.52 -22.83
N ARG A 326 2.47 14.21 -23.21
CA ARG A 326 3.45 13.69 -24.18
C ARG A 326 4.15 12.43 -23.68
N ILE A 327 4.60 12.40 -22.41
CA ILE A 327 5.23 11.22 -21.79
C ILE A 327 4.24 10.04 -21.79
N ARG A 328 2.97 10.29 -21.46
CA ARG A 328 1.93 9.27 -21.46
C ARG A 328 1.66 8.70 -22.84
N VAL A 329 1.57 9.55 -23.86
CA VAL A 329 1.38 9.11 -25.24
C VAL A 329 2.57 8.28 -25.72
N ALA A 330 3.80 8.66 -25.35
CA ALA A 330 5.00 7.90 -25.68
C ALA A 330 5.00 6.52 -24.98
N ALA A 331 4.61 6.45 -23.72
CA ALA A 331 4.47 5.18 -22.99
C ALA A 331 3.40 4.28 -23.63
N ASN A 332 2.24 4.85 -23.97
CA ASN A 332 1.17 4.12 -24.68
C ASN A 332 1.61 3.66 -26.08
N ALA A 333 2.52 4.39 -26.74
CA ALA A 333 3.04 3.98 -28.04
C ALA A 333 3.81 2.64 -27.94
N TYR A 334 4.43 2.33 -26.80
CA TYR A 334 5.05 1.03 -26.58
C TYR A 334 3.99 -0.10 -26.58
N ALA A 335 2.79 0.14 -26.06
CA ALA A 335 1.70 -0.86 -26.11
C ALA A 335 1.35 -1.31 -27.53
N ALA A 336 1.52 -0.43 -28.53
CA ALA A 336 1.24 -0.76 -29.92
C ALA A 336 2.17 -1.84 -30.49
N PHE A 337 3.32 -2.04 -29.89
CA PHE A 337 4.28 -3.07 -30.28
C PHE A 337 4.11 -4.39 -29.53
N LEU A 338 3.23 -4.43 -28.50
CA LEU A 338 2.90 -5.66 -27.81
C LEU A 338 1.91 -6.50 -28.62
N PRO A 339 1.97 -7.85 -28.55
CA PRO A 339 0.98 -8.70 -29.16
C PRO A 339 -0.42 -8.47 -28.54
N SER A 340 -1.47 -8.59 -29.35
CA SER A 340 -2.84 -8.52 -28.88
C SER A 340 -3.13 -9.59 -27.83
N THR A 341 -4.12 -9.36 -26.97
CA THR A 341 -4.55 -10.34 -25.95
C THR A 341 -4.89 -11.68 -26.58
N GLN A 342 -5.53 -11.68 -27.76
CA GLN A 342 -5.88 -12.90 -28.50
C GLN A 342 -4.64 -13.62 -29.01
N LEU A 343 -3.66 -12.89 -29.53
CA LEU A 343 -2.40 -13.45 -30.04
C LEU A 343 -1.56 -14.02 -28.90
N LYS A 344 -1.47 -13.31 -27.75
CA LYS A 344 -0.83 -13.82 -26.53
C LYS A 344 -1.50 -15.12 -26.07
N ARG A 345 -2.84 -15.16 -26.06
CA ARG A 345 -3.60 -16.33 -25.65
C ARG A 345 -3.31 -17.54 -26.55
N LYS A 346 -3.29 -17.36 -27.87
CA LYS A 346 -2.92 -18.42 -28.81
C LYS A 346 -1.54 -18.98 -28.56
N LEU A 347 -0.56 -18.11 -28.24
CA LEU A 347 0.80 -18.56 -27.91
C LEU A 347 0.82 -19.39 -26.62
N VAL A 348 0.16 -18.92 -25.56
CA VAL A 348 0.10 -19.61 -24.26
C VAL A 348 -0.57 -20.98 -24.41
N GLU A 349 -1.77 -21.03 -25.03
CA GLU A 349 -2.49 -22.27 -25.26
C GLU A 349 -1.70 -23.27 -26.14
N SER A 350 -0.98 -22.76 -27.14
CA SER A 350 -0.13 -23.59 -27.99
C SER A 350 1.08 -24.13 -27.23
N ALA A 351 1.72 -23.31 -26.39
CA ALA A 351 2.84 -23.73 -25.57
C ALA A 351 2.43 -24.81 -24.55
N GLU A 352 1.26 -24.66 -23.93
CA GLU A 352 0.72 -25.65 -22.99
C GLU A 352 0.40 -26.99 -23.70
N LYS A 353 -0.26 -26.96 -24.85
CA LYS A 353 -0.52 -28.15 -25.64
C LYS A 353 0.74 -28.89 -26.09
N LEU A 354 1.80 -28.16 -26.44
CA LEU A 354 3.08 -28.74 -26.81
C LEU A 354 3.80 -29.36 -25.60
N ALA A 355 3.70 -28.74 -24.43
CA ALA A 355 4.23 -29.29 -23.18
C ALA A 355 3.45 -30.55 -22.74
N GLU A 356 2.13 -30.55 -22.84
CA GLU A 356 1.29 -31.74 -22.59
C GLU A 356 1.62 -32.92 -23.50
N LYS A 357 2.03 -32.64 -24.76
CA LYS A 357 2.48 -33.64 -25.70
C LYS A 357 3.95 -34.03 -25.56
N GLU A 358 4.66 -33.47 -24.58
CA GLU A 358 6.10 -33.67 -24.39
C GLU A 358 6.97 -33.24 -25.60
N GLU A 359 6.43 -32.37 -26.49
CA GLU A 359 7.17 -31.84 -27.64
C GLU A 359 8.13 -30.71 -27.24
N ILE A 360 7.85 -30.03 -26.12
CA ILE A 360 8.69 -29.03 -25.47
C ILE A 360 8.77 -29.28 -23.97
N SER A 361 9.83 -28.81 -23.32
CA SER A 361 9.93 -28.95 -21.87
C SER A 361 9.02 -27.96 -21.13
N PRO A 362 8.65 -28.22 -19.84
CA PRO A 362 7.91 -27.27 -19.02
C PRO A 362 8.60 -25.91 -18.88
N GLU A 363 9.94 -25.91 -18.85
CA GLU A 363 10.76 -24.70 -18.78
C GLU A 363 10.67 -23.89 -20.08
N GLU A 364 10.65 -24.57 -21.24
CA GLU A 364 10.47 -23.92 -22.53
C GLU A 364 9.04 -23.34 -22.67
N ALA A 365 8.04 -24.05 -22.18
CA ALA A 365 6.67 -23.55 -22.14
C ALA A 365 6.56 -22.32 -21.20
N TYR A 366 7.21 -22.37 -20.04
CA TYR A 366 7.30 -21.22 -19.13
C TYR A 366 7.97 -20.02 -19.83
N PHE A 367 9.12 -20.25 -20.48
CA PHE A 367 9.83 -19.21 -21.19
C PHE A 367 8.98 -18.56 -22.29
N LEU A 368 8.27 -19.36 -23.10
CA LEU A 368 7.37 -18.82 -24.13
C LEU A 368 6.24 -17.95 -23.57
N LYS A 369 5.72 -18.31 -22.40
CA LYS A 369 4.65 -17.55 -21.72
C LYS A 369 5.14 -16.23 -21.11
N THR A 370 6.42 -16.15 -20.73
CA THR A 370 6.98 -15.05 -19.92
C THR A 370 7.94 -14.15 -20.66
N SER A 371 8.60 -14.66 -21.69
CA SER A 371 9.69 -13.94 -22.37
C SER A 371 9.19 -12.83 -23.29
N SER A 372 9.71 -11.63 -23.09
CA SER A 372 9.52 -10.50 -24.02
C SER A 372 10.09 -10.79 -25.40
N LEU A 373 11.20 -11.56 -25.49
CA LEU A 373 11.78 -12.00 -26.75
C LEU A 373 10.82 -12.91 -27.52
N ALA A 374 10.15 -13.86 -26.84
CA ALA A 374 9.15 -14.71 -27.49
C ALA A 374 7.98 -13.88 -28.04
N GLN A 375 7.54 -12.85 -27.30
CA GLN A 375 6.51 -11.92 -27.75
C GLN A 375 6.95 -11.08 -28.94
N GLN A 376 8.20 -10.61 -28.95
CA GLN A 376 8.76 -9.86 -30.06
C GLN A 376 8.84 -10.71 -31.34
N ILE A 377 9.37 -11.93 -31.25
CA ILE A 377 9.43 -12.86 -32.39
C ILE A 377 8.03 -13.21 -32.88
N LEU A 378 7.07 -13.42 -31.96
CA LEU A 378 5.66 -13.61 -32.30
C LEU A 378 5.13 -12.46 -33.15
N MET A 379 5.42 -11.20 -32.73
CA MET A 379 5.01 -10.01 -33.48
C MET A 379 5.66 -9.91 -34.86
N GLU A 380 6.95 -10.24 -34.98
CA GLU A 380 7.66 -10.28 -36.27
C GLU A 380 7.04 -11.31 -37.23
N MET A 381 6.75 -12.52 -36.74
CA MET A 381 6.23 -13.61 -37.54
C MET A 381 4.77 -13.39 -37.95
N THR A 382 3.95 -12.85 -37.04
CA THR A 382 2.51 -12.66 -37.28
C THR A 382 2.16 -11.26 -37.76
N LYS A 383 3.12 -10.31 -37.76
CA LYS A 383 2.86 -8.88 -38.00
C LYS A 383 1.73 -8.32 -37.13
N GLY A 384 1.54 -8.95 -35.96
CA GLY A 384 0.49 -8.61 -35.01
C GLY A 384 -0.94 -9.03 -35.42
N ASP A 385 -1.12 -9.76 -36.52
CA ASP A 385 -2.40 -10.31 -36.93
C ASP A 385 -2.48 -11.80 -36.55
N ASP A 386 -3.49 -12.16 -35.81
CA ASP A 386 -3.72 -13.52 -35.30
C ASP A 386 -4.04 -14.54 -36.38
N LYS A 387 -4.39 -14.08 -37.60
CA LYS A 387 -4.59 -14.94 -38.77
C LYS A 387 -3.29 -15.59 -39.27
N PHE A 388 -2.15 -14.96 -38.98
CA PHE A 388 -0.85 -15.52 -39.35
C PHE A 388 -0.29 -16.47 -38.28
N PHE A 389 -0.98 -16.64 -37.14
CA PHE A 389 -0.61 -17.64 -36.14
C PHE A 389 -1.02 -19.05 -36.63
N THR A 390 -0.07 -19.94 -36.72
CA THR A 390 -0.26 -21.33 -37.09
C THR A 390 0.17 -22.26 -35.94
N GLU A 391 -0.23 -23.54 -35.99
CA GLU A 391 0.22 -24.55 -35.01
C GLU A 391 1.76 -24.66 -34.91
N ARG A 392 2.45 -24.33 -35.99
CA ARG A 392 3.92 -24.37 -36.05
C ARG A 392 4.58 -23.11 -35.51
N THR A 393 3.85 -22.01 -35.40
CA THR A 393 4.43 -20.70 -35.00
C THR A 393 5.18 -20.79 -33.66
N THR A 394 4.65 -21.53 -32.70
CA THR A 394 5.26 -21.70 -31.36
C THR A 394 6.61 -22.44 -31.43
N LEU A 395 6.69 -23.50 -32.24
CA LEU A 395 7.94 -24.25 -32.46
C LEU A 395 8.96 -23.42 -33.25
N ASP A 396 8.50 -22.64 -34.22
CA ASP A 396 9.38 -21.77 -35.01
C ASP A 396 9.94 -20.64 -34.14
N ILE A 397 9.16 -20.08 -33.20
CA ILE A 397 9.64 -19.13 -32.18
C ILE A 397 10.76 -19.77 -31.34
N LEU A 398 10.53 -20.99 -30.81
CA LEU A 398 11.53 -21.71 -30.03
C LEU A 398 12.78 -22.00 -30.84
N THR A 399 12.61 -22.41 -32.10
CA THR A 399 13.75 -22.68 -32.99
C THR A 399 14.59 -21.43 -33.19
N LYS A 400 13.95 -20.28 -33.47
CA LYS A 400 14.62 -19.00 -33.63
C LYS A 400 15.35 -18.58 -32.33
N ILE A 401 14.71 -18.75 -31.17
CA ILE A 401 15.36 -18.49 -29.88
C ILE A 401 16.55 -19.41 -29.64
N ARG A 402 16.42 -20.71 -29.95
CA ARG A 402 17.53 -21.66 -29.82
C ARG A 402 18.69 -21.37 -30.77
N GLU A 403 18.40 -20.89 -31.98
CA GLU A 403 19.42 -20.46 -32.95
C GLU A 403 20.16 -19.22 -32.48
N ASP A 404 19.44 -18.22 -31.97
CA ASP A 404 20.02 -17.00 -31.40
C ASP A 404 20.83 -17.30 -30.13
N ALA A 405 20.31 -18.21 -29.25
CA ALA A 405 21.03 -18.64 -28.05
C ALA A 405 22.31 -19.46 -28.36
N LYS A 406 22.35 -20.18 -29.49
CA LYS A 406 23.55 -20.89 -29.95
C LYS A 406 24.65 -19.92 -30.46
N LEU A 407 24.22 -18.77 -30.97
CA LEU A 407 25.15 -17.73 -31.47
C LEU A 407 25.74 -16.88 -30.33
N GLN A 408 25.06 -16.79 -29.20
CA GLN A 408 25.48 -15.97 -28.07
C GLN A 408 25.14 -16.69 -26.76
N GLY A 409 26.12 -17.13 -26.00
CA GLY A 409 25.93 -17.86 -24.75
C GLY A 409 25.09 -17.09 -23.70
N HIS A 410 24.51 -17.84 -22.78
CA HIS A 410 23.53 -17.40 -21.73
C HIS A 410 23.86 -16.11 -20.95
N LEU A 411 25.06 -15.56 -21.08
CA LEU A 411 25.50 -14.30 -20.44
C LEU A 411 25.12 -13.05 -21.25
N GLU A 412 24.89 -13.17 -22.55
CA GLU A 412 24.54 -12.02 -23.39
C GLU A 412 23.03 -11.70 -23.38
N GLU A 413 22.17 -12.68 -23.14
CA GLU A 413 20.70 -12.42 -23.02
C GLU A 413 20.37 -11.42 -21.92
N ARG A 414 21.01 -11.54 -20.75
CA ARG A 414 20.86 -10.55 -19.66
C ARG A 414 21.43 -9.18 -20.04
N GLU A 415 22.48 -9.17 -20.84
CA GLU A 415 23.12 -7.93 -21.30
C GLU A 415 22.34 -7.24 -22.43
N ILE A 416 21.70 -8.02 -23.33
CA ILE A 416 20.91 -7.48 -24.44
C ILE A 416 19.60 -6.89 -23.93
N ALA A 417 18.87 -7.61 -23.08
CA ALA A 417 17.68 -7.06 -22.43
C ALA A 417 18.00 -5.83 -21.57
N LYS A 418 19.13 -5.86 -20.83
CA LYS A 418 19.63 -4.67 -20.10
C LYS A 418 20.07 -3.55 -21.05
N LYS A 419 20.68 -3.87 -22.19
CA LYS A 419 21.12 -2.86 -23.18
C LYS A 419 19.95 -2.26 -23.95
N GLU A 420 18.91 -3.03 -24.27
CA GLU A 420 17.70 -2.48 -24.88
C GLU A 420 16.88 -1.64 -23.90
N ILE A 421 16.74 -2.11 -22.66
CA ILE A 421 16.14 -1.31 -21.58
C ILE A 421 17.01 -0.07 -21.31
N ALA A 422 18.35 -0.20 -21.31
CA ALA A 422 19.26 0.92 -21.14
C ALA A 422 19.27 1.86 -22.37
N ALA A 423 19.06 1.35 -23.60
CA ALA A 423 18.92 2.16 -24.80
C ALA A 423 17.57 2.89 -24.85
N LEU A 424 16.50 2.25 -24.41
CA LEU A 424 15.20 2.90 -24.20
C LEU A 424 15.25 3.92 -23.04
N GLN A 425 15.91 3.55 -21.93
CA GLN A 425 16.16 4.46 -20.81
C GLN A 425 17.11 5.60 -21.20
N SER A 426 18.12 5.36 -22.09
CA SER A 426 18.99 6.42 -22.60
C SER A 426 18.27 7.33 -23.59
N SER A 427 17.30 6.83 -24.35
CA SER A 427 16.42 7.64 -25.20
C SER A 427 15.45 8.48 -24.36
N ILE A 428 14.92 7.89 -23.29
CA ILE A 428 14.13 8.60 -22.26
C ILE A 428 15.03 9.61 -21.52
N LYS A 429 16.27 9.23 -21.21
CA LYS A 429 17.25 10.10 -20.55
C LYS A 429 17.72 11.25 -21.45
N THR A 430 17.88 11.02 -22.76
CA THR A 430 18.23 12.09 -23.73
C THR A 430 17.05 13.06 -23.95
N LEU A 431 15.82 12.57 -23.86
CA LEU A 431 14.62 13.41 -23.82
C LEU A 431 14.53 14.18 -22.49
N SER A 432 14.85 13.52 -21.38
CA SER A 432 14.93 14.12 -20.04
C SER A 432 16.04 15.18 -19.95
N GLU A 433 17.23 14.92 -20.55
CA GLU A 433 18.35 15.88 -20.56
C GLU A 433 18.09 17.10 -21.45
N LYS A 434 17.34 16.95 -22.55
CA LYS A 434 16.85 18.09 -23.34
C LYS A 434 15.72 18.88 -22.62
N MET A 435 14.94 18.22 -21.77
CA MET A 435 14.03 18.90 -20.85
C MET A 435 14.80 19.61 -19.72
N ASN A 436 15.84 18.98 -19.17
CA ASN A 436 16.65 19.57 -18.10
C ASN A 436 17.37 20.86 -18.51
N GLN A 437 17.75 21.03 -19.76
CA GLN A 437 18.30 22.31 -20.25
C GLN A 437 17.27 23.46 -20.30
N SER A 438 15.99 23.13 -20.38
CA SER A 438 14.91 24.11 -20.16
C SER A 438 14.57 24.32 -18.68
N GLU A 439 14.83 23.28 -17.87
CA GLU A 439 14.60 23.28 -16.41
C GLU A 439 15.71 24.02 -15.64
N GLU A 440 16.96 24.05 -16.16
CA GLU A 440 18.07 24.73 -15.48
C GLU A 440 17.79 26.23 -15.28
N ARG A 441 17.00 26.87 -16.16
CA ARG A 441 16.56 28.25 -15.96
C ARG A 441 15.47 28.40 -14.90
N HIS A 442 14.69 27.35 -14.65
CA HIS A 442 13.70 27.35 -13.56
C HIS A 442 14.29 26.90 -12.22
N GLN A 443 15.44 26.21 -12.24
CA GLN A 443 16.07 25.71 -10.99
C GLN A 443 16.67 26.83 -10.13
N GLU A 444 17.03 27.98 -10.71
CA GLU A 444 17.48 29.10 -9.90
C GLU A 444 16.32 29.71 -9.07
N GLU A 445 15.13 29.85 -9.63
CA GLU A 445 13.93 30.25 -8.85
C GLU A 445 13.45 29.15 -7.89
N VAL A 446 13.58 27.88 -8.29
CA VAL A 446 13.20 26.74 -7.44
C VAL A 446 14.20 26.52 -6.31
N THR A 447 15.48 26.87 -6.50
CA THR A 447 16.49 26.76 -5.41
C THR A 447 16.25 27.80 -4.32
N GLU A 448 15.84 29.01 -4.65
CA GLU A 448 15.45 30.02 -3.65
C GLU A 448 14.18 29.59 -2.89
N LEU A 449 13.21 29.05 -3.62
CA LEU A 449 11.97 28.50 -3.03
C LEU A 449 12.26 27.24 -2.16
N ARG A 450 13.20 26.38 -2.60
CA ARG A 450 13.60 25.19 -1.82
C ARG A 450 14.36 25.59 -0.53
N GLN A 451 15.18 26.63 -0.59
CA GLN A 451 15.85 27.13 0.61
C GLN A 451 14.84 27.68 1.62
N ALA A 452 13.86 28.44 1.14
CA ALA A 452 12.78 28.92 2.00
C ALA A 452 11.90 27.78 2.55
N LEU A 453 11.67 26.74 1.74
CA LEU A 453 10.92 25.53 2.14
C LEU A 453 11.71 24.68 3.13
N HIS A 454 13.02 24.54 2.91
CA HIS A 454 13.91 23.82 3.83
C HIS A 454 13.95 24.47 5.23
N ASP A 455 14.00 25.81 5.26
CA ASP A 455 13.96 26.56 6.52
C ASP A 455 12.57 26.44 7.22
N ALA A 456 11.50 26.29 6.43
CA ALA A 456 10.17 26.07 6.97
C ALA A 456 10.04 24.63 7.54
N ASP A 457 10.51 23.62 6.80
CA ASP A 457 10.51 22.21 7.18
C ASP A 457 11.39 21.97 8.44
N GLU A 458 12.54 22.65 8.53
CA GLU A 458 13.38 22.60 9.73
C GLU A 458 12.70 23.19 10.97
N ARG A 459 11.91 24.27 10.76
CA ARG A 459 11.11 24.86 11.86
C ARG A 459 9.97 23.96 12.30
N GLU A 460 9.34 23.25 11.35
CA GLU A 460 8.25 22.31 11.63
C GLU A 460 8.78 21.10 12.40
N ARG A 461 9.86 20.47 11.93
CA ARG A 461 10.50 19.35 12.63
C ARG A 461 10.97 19.71 14.04
N LYS A 462 11.50 20.93 14.24
CA LYS A 462 11.85 21.41 15.57
C LYS A 462 10.63 21.62 16.48
N ARG A 463 9.42 21.79 15.88
CA ARG A 463 8.17 21.80 16.63
C ARG A 463 7.75 20.40 17.01
N ASP A 464 7.79 19.46 16.06
CA ASP A 464 7.40 18.06 16.28
C ASP A 464 8.26 17.40 17.36
N ILE A 465 9.59 17.64 17.31
CA ILE A 465 10.49 17.16 18.38
C ILE A 465 10.09 17.72 19.74
N ARG A 466 9.79 19.02 19.82
CA ARG A 466 9.39 19.64 21.09
C ARG A 466 8.06 19.09 21.59
N GLU A 467 7.15 18.77 20.68
CA GLU A 467 5.86 18.16 21.02
C GLU A 467 6.02 16.73 21.52
N LEU A 468 6.86 15.93 20.84
CA LEU A 468 7.19 14.57 21.29
C LEU A 468 7.97 14.57 22.61
N GLU A 469 8.92 15.48 22.80
CA GLU A 469 9.66 15.62 24.07
C GLU A 469 8.72 15.98 25.22
N LYS A 470 7.75 16.85 24.96
CA LYS A 470 6.71 17.17 25.95
C LYS A 470 5.85 15.95 26.27
N LYS A 471 5.42 15.21 25.24
CA LYS A 471 4.63 13.99 25.42
C LYS A 471 5.40 12.92 26.18
N CYS A 472 6.69 12.74 25.90
CA CYS A 472 7.57 11.86 26.67
C CYS A 472 7.67 12.28 28.16
N SER A 473 7.77 13.59 28.41
CA SER A 473 7.80 14.11 29.78
C SER A 473 6.49 13.81 30.51
N ASP A 474 5.37 14.11 29.88
CA ASP A 474 4.03 13.88 30.46
C ASP A 474 3.78 12.39 30.76
N LEU A 475 4.18 11.50 29.84
CA LEU A 475 4.09 10.04 30.03
C LEU A 475 5.05 9.55 31.12
N SER A 476 6.27 10.10 31.20
CA SER A 476 7.23 9.79 32.24
C SER A 476 6.69 10.17 33.64
N ASP A 477 6.05 11.33 33.72
CA ASP A 477 5.43 11.79 34.96
C ASP A 477 4.27 10.89 35.39
N ALA A 478 3.39 10.52 34.44
CA ALA A 478 2.28 9.59 34.68
C ALA A 478 2.77 8.20 35.09
N LEU A 479 3.82 7.67 34.47
CA LEU A 479 4.48 6.43 34.85
C LEU A 479 5.09 6.51 36.25
N SER A 480 5.73 7.63 36.59
CA SER A 480 6.30 7.85 37.90
C SER A 480 5.23 7.86 38.99
N GLU A 481 4.06 8.42 38.70
CA GLU A 481 2.91 8.43 39.59
C GLU A 481 2.35 7.02 39.81
N GLN A 482 2.17 6.23 38.76
CA GLN A 482 1.74 4.84 38.85
C GLN A 482 2.75 3.99 39.65
N ARG A 483 4.05 4.17 39.42
CA ARG A 483 5.10 3.47 40.19
C ARG A 483 5.09 3.86 41.65
N ARG A 484 4.91 5.14 41.99
CA ARG A 484 4.76 5.59 43.37
C ARG A 484 3.51 5.00 44.03
N ALA A 485 2.39 4.95 43.31
CA ALA A 485 1.16 4.32 43.80
C ALA A 485 1.36 2.84 44.11
N LYS A 486 2.09 2.12 43.24
CA LYS A 486 2.47 0.71 43.42
C LYS A 486 3.35 0.51 44.66
N GLU A 487 4.43 1.29 44.77
CA GLU A 487 5.34 1.22 45.93
C GLU A 487 4.62 1.47 47.26
N LEU A 488 3.74 2.46 47.27
CA LEU A 488 2.93 2.75 48.45
C LEU A 488 1.97 1.62 48.80
N ALA A 489 1.32 1.03 47.81
CA ALA A 489 0.45 -0.12 47.99
C ALA A 489 1.22 -1.33 48.52
N GLU A 490 2.40 -1.66 47.93
CA GLU A 490 3.26 -2.76 48.35
C GLU A 490 3.87 -2.55 49.73
N LYS A 491 4.32 -1.34 50.05
CA LYS A 491 4.87 -0.99 51.37
C LYS A 491 3.81 -1.18 52.46
N LYS A 492 2.58 -0.70 52.21
CA LYS A 492 1.45 -0.88 53.13
C LYS A 492 0.97 -2.34 53.19
N PHE A 493 1.10 -3.11 52.11
CA PHE A 493 0.79 -4.52 52.08
C PHE A 493 1.82 -5.33 52.90
N ARG A 494 3.12 -5.06 52.74
CA ARG A 494 4.18 -5.71 53.53
C ARG A 494 3.99 -5.43 55.04
N HIS A 495 3.71 -4.18 55.39
CA HIS A 495 3.48 -3.83 56.79
C HIS A 495 2.29 -4.59 57.40
N ASN A 496 1.15 -4.67 56.66
CA ASN A 496 -0.01 -5.45 57.13
C ASN A 496 0.26 -6.95 57.23
N ASN A 497 1.03 -7.50 56.27
CA ASN A 497 1.39 -8.92 56.31
C ASN A 497 2.26 -9.25 57.51
N ILE A 498 3.22 -8.39 57.84
CA ILE A 498 4.06 -8.57 59.07
C ILE A 498 3.14 -8.58 60.29
N CYS A 499 2.21 -7.66 60.40
CA CYS A 499 1.25 -7.61 61.50
C CYS A 499 0.36 -8.87 61.58
N ILE A 500 -0.15 -9.35 60.43
CA ILE A 500 -0.93 -10.59 60.38
C ILE A 500 -0.11 -11.83 60.77
N THR A 501 1.13 -11.91 60.28
CA THR A 501 2.04 -12.99 60.61
C THR A 501 2.38 -12.99 62.10
N CYS A 502 2.63 -11.83 62.69
CA CYS A 502 2.85 -11.69 64.15
C CYS A 502 1.64 -12.14 64.96
N ILE A 503 0.41 -11.76 64.53
CA ILE A 503 -0.83 -12.17 65.19
C ILE A 503 -1.00 -13.68 65.09
N LEU A 504 -0.76 -14.29 63.93
CA LEU A 504 -0.85 -15.75 63.76
C LEU A 504 0.15 -16.51 64.66
N VAL A 505 1.39 -16.00 64.74
CA VAL A 505 2.43 -16.58 65.62
C VAL A 505 2.03 -16.45 67.10
N LEU A 506 1.52 -15.29 67.47
CA LEU A 506 1.01 -15.09 68.83
C LEU A 506 -0.19 -16.01 69.15
N PHE A 507 -1.07 -16.24 68.21
CA PHE A 507 -2.21 -17.15 68.38
C PHE A 507 -1.75 -18.62 68.47
N ALA A 508 -0.76 -19.02 67.69
CA ALA A 508 -0.14 -20.34 67.78
C ALA A 508 0.56 -20.55 69.14
N LEU A 509 1.32 -19.57 69.60
CA LEU A 509 1.96 -19.61 70.93
C LEU A 509 0.93 -19.65 72.07
N ALA A 510 -0.12 -18.87 71.96
CA ALA A 510 -1.21 -18.86 72.95
C ALA A 510 -1.95 -20.22 72.99
N SER A 511 -2.18 -20.85 71.84
CA SER A 511 -2.81 -22.18 71.77
C SER A 511 -1.92 -23.26 72.39
N ILE A 512 -0.59 -23.21 72.17
CA ILE A 512 0.37 -24.09 72.79
C ILE A 512 0.40 -23.89 74.29
N LEU A 513 0.44 -22.67 74.78
CA LEU A 513 0.39 -22.33 76.19
C LEU A 513 -0.93 -22.80 76.87
N LEU A 514 -2.03 -22.66 76.17
CA LEU A 514 -3.34 -23.12 76.65
C LEU A 514 -3.35 -24.68 76.77
N THR A 515 -2.84 -25.35 75.76
CA THR A 515 -2.73 -26.83 75.82
C THR A 515 -1.83 -27.30 76.93
N VAL A 516 -0.69 -26.65 77.13
CA VAL A 516 0.25 -27.01 78.26
C VAL A 516 -0.46 -26.73 79.62
N LYS A 517 -1.14 -25.64 79.78
CA LYS A 517 -1.89 -25.33 81.01
C LYS A 517 -3.04 -26.30 81.24
N LEU A 518 -3.82 -26.65 80.22
CA LEU A 518 -4.89 -27.67 80.36
C LEU A 518 -4.32 -29.03 80.72
N PHE A 519 -3.19 -29.40 80.16
CA PHE A 519 -2.48 -30.65 80.49
C PHE A 519 -1.98 -30.64 81.94
N GLN A 520 -1.36 -29.55 82.40
CA GLN A 520 -0.87 -29.43 83.80
C GLN A 520 -2.03 -29.38 84.78
N PHE A 521 -3.14 -28.72 84.48
CA PHE A 521 -4.30 -28.63 85.34
C PHE A 521 -5.07 -29.95 85.40
N GLY A 522 -5.17 -30.68 84.30
CA GLY A 522 -5.74 -32.03 84.24
C GLY A 522 -4.99 -33.02 85.14
N ASN A 523 -3.66 -33.00 85.04
CA ASN A 523 -2.81 -33.82 85.86
C ASN A 523 -2.82 -33.48 87.36
N ALA A 524 -2.93 -32.18 87.69
CA ALA A 524 -2.91 -31.74 89.08
C ALA A 524 -4.25 -31.99 89.83
N GLN A 525 -5.37 -32.14 89.09
CA GLN A 525 -6.70 -32.36 89.68
C GLN A 525 -7.26 -33.80 89.51
N GLY A 526 -6.52 -34.72 88.90
CA GLY A 526 -7.03 -36.04 88.62
C GLY A 526 -8.24 -36.09 87.66
N LYS A 527 -8.38 -35.09 86.77
CA LYS A 527 -9.49 -34.99 85.83
C LYS A 527 -9.01 -35.41 84.42
N ASP A 528 -9.03 -36.68 84.19
CA ASP A 528 -8.53 -37.30 82.94
C ASP A 528 -9.19 -36.76 81.68
N TYR A 529 -10.43 -36.23 81.78
CA TYR A 529 -11.12 -35.62 80.62
C TYR A 529 -10.42 -34.37 80.12
N LEU A 530 -9.74 -33.60 80.98
CA LEU A 530 -9.01 -32.37 80.54
C LEU A 530 -7.70 -32.75 79.79
N THR A 531 -7.10 -33.82 80.17
CA THR A 531 -5.96 -34.39 79.47
C THR A 531 -6.37 -34.95 78.12
N VAL A 532 -7.47 -35.66 78.05
CA VAL A 532 -8.09 -36.11 76.82
C VAL A 532 -8.49 -34.91 75.90
N LEU A 533 -9.07 -33.87 76.48
CA LEU A 533 -9.44 -32.67 75.74
C LEU A 533 -8.22 -31.93 75.10
N SER A 534 -7.08 -31.91 75.87
CA SER A 534 -5.84 -31.33 75.36
C SER A 534 -5.26 -32.12 74.18
N VAL A 535 -5.34 -33.43 74.22
CA VAL A 535 -4.91 -34.35 73.16
C VAL A 535 -5.82 -34.21 71.97
N ILE A 536 -7.14 -34.16 72.15
CA ILE A 536 -8.11 -33.95 71.07
C ILE A 536 -7.87 -32.61 70.38
N LEU A 537 -7.65 -31.51 71.15
CA LEU A 537 -7.37 -30.21 70.61
C LEU A 537 -6.12 -30.20 69.72
N ASN A 538 -5.07 -30.88 70.13
CA ASN A 538 -3.86 -31.02 69.29
C ASN A 538 -4.11 -31.88 68.04
N ILE A 539 -4.88 -32.96 68.17
CA ILE A 539 -5.24 -33.79 67.00
C ILE A 539 -6.04 -32.99 66.01
N VAL A 540 -6.98 -32.20 66.46
CA VAL A 540 -7.78 -31.33 65.55
C VAL A 540 -6.92 -30.26 64.92
N LEU A 541 -6.03 -29.62 65.66
CA LEU A 541 -5.16 -28.55 65.13
C LEU A 541 -4.09 -29.03 64.17
N PHE A 542 -3.52 -30.20 64.37
CA PHE A 542 -2.37 -30.68 63.60
C PHE A 542 -2.65 -31.97 62.82
N ALA A 543 -3.43 -32.91 63.31
CA ALA A 543 -3.69 -34.17 62.64
C ALA A 543 -4.77 -34.15 61.59
N VAL A 544 -5.82 -33.30 61.77
CA VAL A 544 -6.90 -33.19 60.78
C VAL A 544 -6.40 -32.68 59.44
N PRO A 545 -5.58 -31.64 59.38
CA PRO A 545 -5.01 -31.19 58.09
C PRO A 545 -4.15 -32.24 57.42
N ILE A 546 -3.34 -33.01 58.19
CA ILE A 546 -2.48 -34.06 57.68
C ILE A 546 -3.31 -35.28 57.23
N SER A 547 -4.33 -35.65 57.98
CA SER A 547 -5.23 -36.76 57.60
C SER A 547 -6.03 -36.45 56.34
N PHE A 548 -6.44 -35.23 56.15
CA PHE A 548 -7.13 -34.78 54.95
C PHE A 548 -6.21 -34.90 53.73
N GLN A 549 -4.93 -34.61 53.90
CA GLN A 549 -3.92 -34.75 52.85
C GLN A 549 -3.69 -36.23 52.46
N ILE A 550 -3.75 -37.14 53.39
CA ILE A 550 -3.58 -38.60 53.19
C ILE A 550 -4.83 -39.23 52.55
N VAL A 551 -6.02 -38.84 52.98
CA VAL A 551 -7.29 -39.44 52.51
C VAL A 551 -7.73 -38.93 51.16
N VAL A 552 -7.49 -37.67 50.84
CA VAL A 552 -7.94 -37.05 49.58
C VAL A 552 -6.90 -37.16 48.46
N GLY A 553 -5.68 -37.61 48.76
CA GLY A 553 -4.61 -37.85 47.77
C GLY A 553 -4.13 -36.60 47.04
N LYS A 554 -4.60 -35.42 47.46
CA LYS A 554 -4.12 -34.13 46.95
C LYS A 554 -3.57 -33.32 48.12
N PRO A 555 -2.36 -32.75 47.98
CA PRO A 555 -1.89 -31.81 48.99
C PRO A 555 -2.97 -30.70 49.07
N LEU A 556 -3.40 -30.39 50.28
CA LEU A 556 -4.13 -29.16 50.54
C LEU A 556 -3.18 -28.06 50.05
N ASP A 557 -3.53 -27.47 48.90
CA ASP A 557 -2.73 -26.43 48.27
C ASP A 557 -2.92 -25.12 49.05
N ALA A 558 -2.60 -25.24 50.35
CA ALA A 558 -2.63 -24.12 51.29
C ALA A 558 -1.77 -22.98 50.75
N HIS A 559 -0.68 -23.35 50.05
CA HIS A 559 0.17 -22.40 49.39
C HIS A 559 -0.60 -21.68 48.25
N ASN A 560 -1.35 -22.38 47.40
CA ASN A 560 -2.15 -21.82 46.34
C ASN A 560 -3.35 -21.04 46.87
N PHE A 561 -3.97 -21.46 47.92
CA PHE A 561 -5.06 -20.73 48.57
C PHE A 561 -4.55 -19.46 49.24
N ILE A 562 -3.46 -19.53 49.97
CA ILE A 562 -2.82 -18.39 50.62
C ILE A 562 -2.26 -17.43 49.56
N SER A 563 -1.65 -17.93 48.50
CA SER A 563 -1.14 -17.08 47.43
C SER A 563 -2.27 -16.35 46.67
N LYS A 564 -3.37 -17.05 46.35
CA LYS A 564 -4.55 -16.42 45.74
C LYS A 564 -5.23 -15.42 46.66
N TRP A 565 -5.30 -15.70 47.96
CA TRP A 565 -5.84 -14.77 48.93
C TRP A 565 -4.94 -13.55 49.10
N LEU A 566 -3.63 -13.72 49.18
CA LEU A 566 -2.66 -12.63 49.21
C LEU A 566 -2.70 -11.78 47.95
N GLN A 567 -2.81 -12.39 46.77
CA GLN A 567 -2.97 -11.69 45.51
C GLN A 567 -4.27 -10.86 45.49
N LYS A 568 -5.37 -11.41 46.02
CA LYS A 568 -6.65 -10.70 46.11
C LYS A 568 -6.59 -9.53 47.11
N MET A 569 -5.82 -9.67 48.17
CA MET A 569 -5.58 -8.56 49.13
C MET A 569 -4.68 -7.48 48.53
N LEU A 570 -3.65 -7.87 47.81
CA LEU A 570 -2.75 -6.96 47.11
C LEU A 570 -3.50 -6.18 46.03
N SER A 571 -4.36 -6.86 45.23
CA SER A 571 -5.16 -6.21 44.20
C SER A 571 -6.17 -5.19 44.78
N LYS A 572 -6.74 -5.45 45.96
CA LYS A 572 -7.55 -4.46 46.67
C LYS A 572 -6.74 -3.25 47.13
N LYS A 573 -5.49 -3.43 47.52
CA LYS A 573 -4.58 -2.32 47.89
C LYS A 573 -4.19 -1.52 46.65
N TYR A 574 -3.86 -2.17 45.53
CA TYR A 574 -3.59 -1.49 44.27
C TYR A 574 -4.74 -0.56 43.90
N LYS A 575 -5.99 -1.04 43.86
CA LYS A 575 -7.18 -0.21 43.61
C LYS A 575 -7.32 0.96 44.58
N LYS A 576 -7.01 0.73 45.89
CA LYS A 576 -7.13 1.77 46.91
C LYS A 576 -6.14 2.92 46.73
N TYR A 577 -4.97 2.63 46.22
CA TYR A 577 -3.91 3.65 46.02
C TYR A 577 -3.81 4.12 44.56
N GLY A 578 -4.79 3.76 43.72
CA GLY A 578 -4.88 4.23 42.33
C GLY A 578 -3.86 3.59 41.39
N TYR A 579 -3.27 2.44 41.79
CA TYR A 579 -2.40 1.69 40.90
C TYR A 579 -3.21 0.73 40.05
N ASP A 580 -3.02 0.82 38.74
CA ASP A 580 -3.59 -0.09 37.75
C ASP A 580 -2.44 -0.69 36.93
N LYS A 581 -2.33 -2.01 36.91
CA LYS A 581 -1.27 -2.73 36.21
C LYS A 581 -1.41 -2.57 34.69
N ASP A 582 -2.63 -2.62 34.20
CA ASP A 582 -2.89 -2.53 32.77
C ASP A 582 -2.60 -1.10 32.27
N GLU A 583 -2.89 -0.11 33.12
CA GLU A 583 -2.56 1.31 32.86
C GLU A 583 -1.03 1.57 32.92
N GLU A 584 -0.30 0.97 33.91
CA GLU A 584 1.18 1.05 33.95
C GLU A 584 1.80 0.45 32.68
N GLU A 585 1.32 -0.73 32.25
CA GLU A 585 1.81 -1.42 31.06
C GLU A 585 1.48 -0.65 29.77
N ARG A 586 0.27 -0.10 29.69
CA ARG A 586 -0.14 0.77 28.59
C ARG A 586 0.73 2.03 28.49
N LEU A 587 0.90 2.76 29.59
CA LEU A 587 1.73 3.96 29.64
C LEU A 587 3.20 3.63 29.31
N GLN A 588 3.72 2.48 29.77
CA GLN A 588 5.08 2.06 29.46
C GLN A 588 5.26 1.75 27.96
N ASN A 589 4.27 1.11 27.34
CA ASN A 589 4.31 0.81 25.92
C ASN A 589 4.22 2.11 25.11
N GLU A 590 3.29 3.01 25.47
CA GLU A 590 3.13 4.31 24.81
C GLU A 590 4.40 5.19 24.97
N TYR A 591 5.02 5.16 26.15
CA TYR A 591 6.28 5.87 26.39
C TYR A 591 7.41 5.32 25.51
N ASN A 592 7.55 4.00 25.42
CA ASN A 592 8.59 3.36 24.60
C ASN A 592 8.39 3.66 23.11
N GLU A 593 7.13 3.68 22.65
CA GLU A 593 6.77 4.01 21.27
C GLU A 593 7.12 5.47 20.94
N VAL A 594 6.72 6.40 21.80
CA VAL A 594 7.02 7.83 21.63
C VAL A 594 8.53 8.09 21.72
N MET A 595 9.24 7.42 22.61
CA MET A 595 10.71 7.50 22.69
C MET A 595 11.36 6.95 21.45
N GLY A 596 10.90 5.81 20.92
CA GLY A 596 11.40 5.24 19.67
C GLY A 596 11.23 6.21 18.50
N THR A 597 10.05 6.82 18.35
CA THR A 597 9.81 7.85 17.32
C THR A 597 10.63 9.11 17.50
N LEU A 598 10.87 9.53 18.74
CA LEU A 598 11.71 10.68 19.05
C LEU A 598 13.18 10.40 18.72
N ASP A 599 13.68 9.22 19.07
CA ASP A 599 15.05 8.82 18.78
C ASP A 599 15.30 8.67 17.28
N GLU A 600 14.35 8.03 16.55
CA GLU A 600 14.40 7.96 15.09
C GLU A 600 14.41 9.36 14.44
N LEU A 601 13.59 10.28 14.93
CA LEU A 601 13.57 11.65 14.45
C LEU A 601 14.89 12.39 14.73
N LYS A 602 15.47 12.20 15.91
CA LYS A 602 16.75 12.78 16.28
C LYS A 602 17.92 12.19 15.48
N GLU A 603 17.91 10.88 15.24
CA GLU A 603 18.91 10.18 14.42
C GLU A 603 18.85 10.65 12.96
N ARG A 604 17.66 10.74 12.37
CA ARG A 604 17.46 11.29 11.02
C ARG A 604 17.94 12.73 10.87
N ILE A 605 17.94 13.52 11.94
CA ILE A 605 18.49 14.88 11.95
C ILE A 605 20.01 14.85 12.07
N SER A 606 20.57 13.96 12.90
CA SER A 606 22.02 13.84 13.09
C SER A 606 22.73 13.28 11.85
N GLU A 607 22.10 12.37 11.14
CA GLU A 607 22.62 11.80 9.89
C GLU A 607 22.60 12.79 8.71
N ARG A 608 21.79 13.86 8.79
CA ARG A 608 21.68 14.89 7.74
C ARG A 608 22.49 16.16 7.99
N ILE A 609 23.34 16.21 9.03
CA ILE A 609 24.34 17.27 9.14
C ILE A 609 25.45 16.91 8.14
N PRO A 610 25.56 17.55 6.98
CA PRO A 610 26.70 17.32 6.11
C PRO A 610 27.92 17.86 6.86
N ILE A 611 28.87 16.97 7.13
CA ILE A 611 30.25 17.37 7.36
C ILE A 611 30.62 18.24 6.15
N GLY A 612 30.92 19.47 6.41
CA GLY A 612 31.05 20.52 5.43
C GLY A 612 31.98 20.20 4.25
N VAL A 613 31.68 20.68 3.12
CA VAL A 613 32.37 21.74 2.31
C VAL A 613 31.42 22.11 1.19
#